data_8979cc0ebfe616b04b3971c262349b60
#
_entry.id   8979cc0ebfe616b04b3971c262349b60
#
_cell.length_a   1.000
_cell.length_b   1.000
_cell.length_c   1.000
_cell.angle_alpha   90.00
_cell.angle_beta   90.00
_cell.angle_gamma   90.00
#
_symmetry.space_group_name_H-M   'P 1'
#
loop_
_entity.id
_entity.type
_entity.pdbx_description
1 polymer ?
#
loop_
_entity_poly.entity_id
_entity_poly.type
_entity_poly.pdbx_seq_one_letter_code
_entity_poly.pdbx_strand_id
1 'polypeptide(L)'
;LNQRSKRNPNPDYRATGFLIDGKGFIVTNAHVVNRMKTIYVENNKGEYFSALTIYTDPNTDLAVLKINDTAYKTVYNLPYSINKTNSDLGEQIFTMGYPRNEIVYGEGYVSAKSGNEGDSTAYQVSVSVNPGNSGGPVLNKNGEIIGIITSKNSIADGVVFAAKSKNIYKILEAAKKSGDTTNIKLPNNTGLKGLDRVQQVKKMEDFVFMVVGN
;
A
#
# COMPACT_ATOMS: atom_id res chain seq x y z
N LEU A 1 2.57 -31.66 -11.08
CA LEU A 1 1.44 -30.90 -11.60
C LEU A 1 1.09 -29.83 -10.57
N ASN A 2 1.65 -28.61 -10.73
CA ASN A 2 1.36 -27.45 -9.88
C ASN A 2 -0.11 -27.07 -10.06
N GLN A 3 -0.93 -27.35 -9.06
CA GLN A 3 -2.22 -26.72 -8.94
C GLN A 3 -1.95 -25.24 -8.56
N ARG A 4 -1.83 -24.37 -9.56
CA ARG A 4 -2.03 -22.94 -9.35
C ARG A 4 -3.43 -22.79 -8.74
N SER A 5 -3.51 -22.26 -7.53
CA SER A 5 -4.78 -21.94 -6.90
C SER A 5 -5.60 -21.11 -7.90
N LYS A 6 -6.77 -21.62 -8.28
CA LYS A 6 -7.63 -20.92 -9.25
C LYS A 6 -8.04 -19.59 -8.63
N ARG A 7 -7.80 -18.51 -9.36
CA ARG A 7 -8.29 -17.17 -9.03
C ARG A 7 -9.78 -17.24 -8.69
N ASN A 8 -10.18 -16.71 -7.52
CA ASN A 8 -11.58 -16.52 -7.22
C ASN A 8 -12.11 -15.35 -8.06
N PRO A 9 -13.05 -15.55 -9.00
CA PRO A 9 -13.55 -14.48 -9.82
C PRO A 9 -14.37 -13.43 -9.05
N ASN A 10 -14.90 -13.80 -7.88
CA ASN A 10 -15.72 -12.95 -7.04
C ASN A 10 -15.22 -12.99 -5.59
N PRO A 11 -14.15 -12.28 -5.25
CA PRO A 11 -13.69 -12.20 -3.87
C PRO A 11 -14.69 -11.39 -3.02
N ASP A 12 -14.88 -11.80 -1.76
CA ASP A 12 -15.77 -11.09 -0.82
C ASP A 12 -15.18 -9.74 -0.40
N TYR A 13 -13.84 -9.66 -0.38
CA TYR A 13 -13.12 -8.47 0.04
C TYR A 13 -12.04 -8.09 -0.97
N ARG A 14 -11.89 -6.78 -1.17
CA ARG A 14 -10.90 -6.19 -2.06
C ARG A 14 -10.24 -4.98 -1.42
N ALA A 15 -8.94 -4.88 -1.58
CA ALA A 15 -8.13 -3.72 -1.23
C ALA A 15 -6.97 -3.58 -2.23
N THR A 16 -6.13 -2.60 -1.98
CA THR A 16 -4.86 -2.39 -2.67
C THR A 16 -3.72 -2.56 -1.68
N GLY A 17 -2.57 -2.97 -2.15
CA GLY A 17 -1.32 -3.01 -1.40
C GLY A 17 -0.14 -2.74 -2.32
N PHE A 18 1.04 -2.59 -1.76
CA PHE A 18 2.26 -2.38 -2.55
C PHE A 18 3.47 -2.99 -1.85
N LEU A 19 4.47 -3.37 -2.62
CA LEU A 19 5.72 -3.93 -2.09
C LEU A 19 6.47 -2.88 -1.26
N ILE A 20 6.88 -3.27 -0.06
CA ILE A 20 7.80 -2.51 0.79
C ILE A 20 9.18 -3.16 0.87
N ASP A 21 9.28 -4.40 0.48
CA ASP A 21 10.53 -5.16 0.31
C ASP A 21 10.30 -6.17 -0.83
N GLY A 22 11.23 -6.20 -1.77
CA GLY A 22 11.14 -7.05 -2.96
C GLY A 22 11.13 -8.55 -2.69
N LYS A 23 11.41 -8.98 -1.46
CA LYS A 23 11.24 -10.37 -1.01
C LYS A 23 9.78 -10.81 -0.87
N GLY A 24 8.82 -9.92 -1.14
CA GLY A 24 7.40 -10.21 -1.13
C GLY A 24 6.66 -9.69 0.11
N PHE A 25 7.16 -8.64 0.73
CA PHE A 25 6.46 -7.94 1.82
C PHE A 25 5.62 -6.80 1.26
N ILE A 26 4.35 -6.78 1.62
CA ILE A 26 3.34 -5.85 1.11
C ILE A 26 2.67 -5.13 2.27
N VAL A 27 2.49 -3.83 2.15
CA VAL A 27 1.64 -3.04 3.05
C VAL A 27 0.25 -2.88 2.45
N THR A 28 -0.76 -2.99 3.29
CA THR A 28 -2.18 -2.73 2.99
C THR A 28 -2.91 -2.27 4.25
N ASN A 29 -4.24 -2.16 4.23
CA ASN A 29 -5.01 -1.82 5.41
C ASN A 29 -5.37 -3.04 6.27
N ALA A 30 -5.27 -2.87 7.59
CA ALA A 30 -5.60 -3.91 8.55
C ALA A 30 -7.08 -4.29 8.53
N HIS A 31 -8.00 -3.30 8.49
CA HIS A 31 -9.43 -3.55 8.57
C HIS A 31 -9.98 -4.43 7.44
N VAL A 32 -9.33 -4.43 6.28
CA VAL A 32 -9.73 -5.27 5.14
C VAL A 32 -9.22 -6.70 5.33
N VAL A 33 -7.91 -6.86 5.57
CA VAL A 33 -7.29 -8.20 5.65
C VAL A 33 -7.72 -8.97 6.89
N ASN A 34 -8.08 -8.30 7.98
CA ASN A 34 -8.59 -8.95 9.19
C ASN A 34 -9.94 -9.66 8.99
N ARG A 35 -10.65 -9.36 7.91
CA ARG A 35 -11.90 -10.04 7.52
C ARG A 35 -11.66 -11.25 6.63
N MET A 36 -10.46 -11.38 6.07
CA MET A 36 -10.13 -12.42 5.11
C MET A 36 -9.64 -13.67 5.82
N LYS A 37 -10.20 -14.83 5.48
CA LYS A 37 -9.69 -16.15 5.90
C LYS A 37 -8.53 -16.60 5.03
N THR A 38 -8.59 -16.26 3.75
CA THR A 38 -7.54 -16.51 2.77
C THR A 38 -7.21 -15.21 2.07
N ILE A 39 -5.92 -14.96 1.85
CA ILE A 39 -5.45 -13.73 1.20
C ILE A 39 -4.67 -14.10 -0.04
N TYR A 40 -5.00 -13.43 -1.14
CA TYR A 40 -4.26 -13.49 -2.39
C TYR A 40 -3.92 -12.07 -2.85
N VAL A 41 -2.81 -11.95 -3.54
CA VAL A 41 -2.37 -10.69 -4.15
C VAL A 41 -2.15 -10.89 -5.64
N GLU A 42 -2.56 -9.91 -6.44
CA GLU A 42 -2.43 -9.95 -7.90
C GLU A 42 -1.81 -8.65 -8.39
N ASN A 43 -0.77 -8.74 -9.20
CA ASN A 43 -0.13 -7.57 -9.79
C ASN A 43 -0.75 -7.18 -11.13
N ASN A 44 -0.23 -6.09 -11.73
CA ASN A 44 -0.73 -5.56 -13.00
C ASN A 44 -0.47 -6.50 -14.20
N LYS A 45 0.42 -7.48 -14.05
CA LYS A 45 0.68 -8.52 -15.06
C LYS A 45 -0.25 -9.74 -14.95
N GLY A 46 -1.17 -9.73 -13.97
CA GLY A 46 -2.06 -10.86 -13.68
C GLY A 46 -1.38 -12.01 -12.94
N GLU A 47 -0.19 -11.80 -12.40
CA GLU A 47 0.46 -12.78 -11.54
C GLU A 47 -0.24 -12.78 -10.18
N TYR A 48 -0.60 -13.97 -9.72
CA TYR A 48 -1.47 -14.20 -8.57
C TYR A 48 -0.77 -15.09 -7.54
N PHE A 49 -0.67 -14.63 -6.30
CA PHE A 49 0.07 -15.29 -5.24
C PHE A 49 -0.73 -15.38 -3.96
N SER A 50 -0.56 -16.47 -3.21
CA SER A 50 -1.03 -16.55 -1.84
C SER A 50 -0.18 -15.70 -0.90
N ALA A 51 -0.81 -15.13 0.13
CA ALA A 51 -0.14 -14.30 1.12
C ALA A 51 -0.65 -14.55 2.53
N LEU A 52 0.17 -14.20 3.51
CA LEU A 52 -0.16 -14.29 4.94
C LEU A 52 0.03 -12.92 5.58
N THR A 53 -0.84 -12.60 6.54
CA THR A 53 -0.64 -11.42 7.40
C THR A 53 0.42 -11.73 8.44
N ILE A 54 1.45 -10.87 8.55
CA ILE A 54 2.52 -11.02 9.54
C ILE A 54 2.47 -9.95 10.63
N TYR A 55 2.03 -8.74 10.32
CA TYR A 55 1.85 -7.66 11.30
C TYR A 55 0.55 -6.92 11.04
N THR A 56 -0.09 -6.45 12.11
CA THR A 56 -1.22 -5.54 12.05
C THR A 56 -1.08 -4.45 13.11
N ASP A 57 -1.45 -3.24 12.74
CA ASP A 57 -1.60 -2.11 13.66
C ASP A 57 -3.00 -1.51 13.50
N PRO A 58 -3.92 -1.78 14.44
CA PRO A 58 -5.27 -1.25 14.36
C PRO A 58 -5.34 0.27 14.55
N ASN A 59 -4.34 0.89 15.21
CA ASN A 59 -4.32 2.32 15.46
C ASN A 59 -4.10 3.12 14.17
N THR A 60 -3.20 2.66 13.32
CA THR A 60 -2.89 3.27 12.03
C THR A 60 -3.61 2.60 10.87
N ASP A 61 -4.34 1.52 11.14
CA ASP A 61 -5.03 0.69 10.13
C ASP A 61 -4.10 0.11 9.07
N LEU A 62 -2.88 -0.25 9.47
CA LEU A 62 -1.89 -0.85 8.57
C LEU A 62 -1.70 -2.34 8.87
N ALA A 63 -1.45 -3.09 7.81
CA ALA A 63 -1.04 -4.49 7.87
C ALA A 63 0.14 -4.74 6.95
N VAL A 64 1.01 -5.65 7.35
CA VAL A 64 2.08 -6.17 6.51
C VAL A 64 1.79 -7.62 6.16
N LEU A 65 1.78 -7.90 4.87
CA LEU A 65 1.61 -9.23 4.31
C LEU A 65 2.95 -9.77 3.85
N LYS A 66 3.10 -11.08 3.89
CA LYS A 66 4.18 -11.81 3.24
C LYS A 66 3.60 -12.69 2.14
N ILE A 67 4.07 -12.54 0.92
CA ILE A 67 3.78 -13.50 -0.15
C ILE A 67 4.35 -14.86 0.25
N ASN A 68 3.49 -15.85 0.34
CA ASN A 68 3.82 -17.23 0.70
C ASN A 68 3.48 -18.16 -0.48
N ASP A 69 4.23 -17.98 -1.54
CA ASP A 69 4.01 -18.70 -2.80
C ASP A 69 5.35 -18.94 -3.49
N THR A 70 5.63 -20.19 -3.83
CA THR A 70 6.89 -20.58 -4.47
C THR A 70 7.06 -20.04 -5.88
N ALA A 71 5.98 -19.61 -6.51
CA ALA A 71 6.02 -18.98 -7.84
C ALA A 71 6.48 -17.53 -7.80
N TYR A 72 6.48 -16.88 -6.61
CA TYR A 72 6.94 -15.51 -6.48
C TYR A 72 8.45 -15.42 -6.64
N LYS A 73 8.89 -14.45 -7.43
CA LYS A 73 10.31 -14.15 -7.64
C LYS A 73 10.68 -12.83 -6.96
N THR A 74 11.74 -12.85 -6.17
CA THR A 74 12.26 -11.65 -5.50
C THR A 74 12.57 -10.55 -6.51
N VAL A 75 12.13 -9.33 -6.20
CA VAL A 75 12.49 -8.09 -6.89
C VAL A 75 13.65 -7.43 -6.14
N TYR A 76 14.76 -7.17 -6.82
CA TYR A 76 15.96 -6.67 -6.14
C TYR A 76 15.95 -5.17 -5.88
N ASN A 77 15.29 -4.38 -6.74
CA ASN A 77 15.24 -2.93 -6.61
C ASN A 77 13.81 -2.43 -6.81
N LEU A 78 13.23 -1.84 -5.77
CA LEU A 78 11.98 -1.10 -5.87
C LEU A 78 12.28 0.32 -6.36
N PRO A 79 11.48 0.88 -7.29
CA PRO A 79 11.79 2.17 -7.92
C PRO A 79 11.47 3.37 -7.03
N TYR A 80 10.68 3.19 -5.98
CA TYR A 80 10.27 4.23 -5.05
C TYR A 80 10.97 4.08 -3.70
N SER A 81 10.96 5.13 -2.91
CA SER A 81 11.36 5.11 -1.51
C SER A 81 10.16 5.27 -0.58
N ILE A 82 10.33 4.92 0.69
CA ILE A 82 9.32 5.13 1.74
C ILE A 82 9.80 6.24 2.64
N ASN A 83 9.09 7.37 2.66
CA ASN A 83 9.50 8.58 3.36
C ASN A 83 9.34 8.43 4.88
N LYS A 84 10.34 8.92 5.63
CA LYS A 84 10.34 8.99 7.10
C LYS A 84 9.86 10.32 7.64
N THR A 85 9.86 11.37 6.80
CA THR A 85 9.56 12.74 7.19
C THR A 85 8.09 13.09 6.88
N ASN A 86 7.61 14.18 7.47
CA ASN A 86 6.29 14.67 7.17
C ASN A 86 6.27 15.45 5.86
N SER A 87 5.18 15.33 5.14
CA SER A 87 4.86 16.15 3.97
C SER A 87 4.17 17.45 4.37
N ASP A 88 4.24 18.45 3.49
CA ASP A 88 3.67 19.77 3.71
C ASP A 88 2.31 19.93 3.02
N LEU A 89 1.53 20.90 3.48
CA LEU A 89 0.29 21.31 2.84
C LEU A 89 0.54 21.74 1.39
N GLY A 90 -0.34 21.31 0.51
CA GLY A 90 -0.27 21.68 -0.91
C GLY A 90 0.72 20.83 -1.72
N GLU A 91 1.47 19.93 -1.11
CA GLU A 91 2.29 18.98 -1.89
C GLU A 91 1.42 18.19 -2.86
N GLN A 92 1.84 18.17 -4.11
CA GLN A 92 1.20 17.35 -5.14
C GLN A 92 1.44 15.88 -4.83
N ILE A 93 0.37 15.10 -4.95
CA ILE A 93 0.40 13.65 -4.74
C ILE A 93 -0.28 12.93 -5.89
N PHE A 94 0.07 11.66 -6.03
CA PHE A 94 -0.69 10.72 -6.84
C PHE A 94 -0.83 9.39 -6.11
N THR A 95 -1.82 8.63 -6.51
CA THR A 95 -2.09 7.30 -5.98
C THR A 95 -2.47 6.35 -7.11
N MET A 96 -2.26 5.08 -6.87
CA MET A 96 -2.72 4.00 -7.73
C MET A 96 -3.36 2.91 -6.90
N GLY A 97 -4.37 2.29 -7.42
CA GLY A 97 -5.06 1.22 -6.72
C GLY A 97 -5.99 0.43 -7.61
N TYR A 98 -6.68 -0.51 -6.98
CA TYR A 98 -7.58 -1.45 -7.63
C TYR A 98 -9.01 -1.34 -7.11
N PRO A 99 -9.76 -0.27 -7.47
CA PRO A 99 -11.19 -0.22 -7.18
C PRO A 99 -11.99 -1.22 -8.03
N ARG A 100 -11.34 -1.73 -9.06
CA ARG A 100 -11.80 -2.78 -9.96
C ARG A 100 -10.63 -3.66 -10.39
N ASN A 101 -10.82 -4.59 -11.33
CA ASN A 101 -9.74 -5.51 -11.79
C ASN A 101 -8.62 -4.83 -12.58
N GLU A 102 -8.77 -3.56 -12.89
CA GLU A 102 -7.78 -2.74 -13.57
C GLU A 102 -7.21 -1.72 -12.59
N ILE A 103 -5.90 -1.46 -12.69
CA ILE A 103 -5.26 -0.41 -11.89
C ILE A 103 -5.78 0.97 -12.30
N VAL A 104 -6.07 1.82 -11.32
CA VAL A 104 -6.63 3.15 -11.53
C VAL A 104 -5.71 4.18 -10.88
N TYR A 105 -5.41 5.23 -11.63
CA TYR A 105 -4.60 6.37 -11.23
C TYR A 105 -5.47 7.52 -10.74
N GLY A 106 -4.99 8.23 -9.73
CA GLY A 106 -5.56 9.50 -9.28
C GLY A 106 -4.48 10.46 -8.81
N GLU A 107 -4.73 11.76 -8.93
CA GLU A 107 -3.81 12.78 -8.43
C GLU A 107 -4.55 13.87 -7.65
N GLY A 108 -3.82 14.57 -6.81
CA GLY A 108 -4.33 15.61 -5.97
C GLY A 108 -3.24 16.24 -5.12
N TYR A 109 -3.56 16.54 -3.87
CA TYR A 109 -2.63 17.23 -2.97
C TYR A 109 -2.92 16.91 -1.51
N VAL A 110 -1.93 17.19 -0.65
CA VAL A 110 -2.09 17.14 0.82
C VAL A 110 -2.92 18.34 1.26
N SER A 111 -4.08 18.08 1.87
CA SER A 111 -5.02 19.13 2.32
C SER A 111 -4.99 19.41 3.82
N ALA A 112 -4.52 18.45 4.64
CA ALA A 112 -4.24 18.69 6.07
C ALA A 112 -3.11 17.78 6.57
N LYS A 113 -2.36 18.28 7.55
CA LYS A 113 -1.25 17.54 8.19
C LYS A 113 -1.70 16.54 9.25
N SER A 114 -2.99 16.54 9.57
CA SER A 114 -3.62 15.57 10.47
C SER A 114 -4.84 14.94 9.81
N GLY A 115 -5.19 13.76 10.28
CA GLY A 115 -6.35 13.02 9.84
C GLY A 115 -7.63 13.39 10.59
N ASN A 116 -8.56 12.42 10.65
CA ASN A 116 -9.85 12.60 11.31
C ASN A 116 -9.67 13.00 12.79
N GLU A 117 -10.44 14.00 13.23
CA GLU A 117 -10.41 14.49 14.61
C GLU A 117 -9.00 14.85 15.13
N GLY A 118 -8.12 15.31 14.24
CA GLY A 118 -6.78 15.71 14.61
C GLY A 118 -5.78 14.56 14.74
N ASP A 119 -6.08 13.40 14.20
CA ASP A 119 -5.18 12.24 14.21
C ASP A 119 -3.83 12.57 13.56
N SER A 120 -2.78 12.62 14.38
CA SER A 120 -1.42 12.96 13.95
C SER A 120 -0.74 11.85 13.14
N THR A 121 -1.31 10.65 13.11
CA THR A 121 -0.76 9.50 12.35
C THR A 121 -1.19 9.48 10.90
N ALA A 122 -2.08 10.37 10.49
CA ALA A 122 -2.63 10.43 9.14
C ALA A 122 -2.57 11.84 8.56
N TYR A 123 -2.65 11.91 7.22
CA TYR A 123 -2.95 13.11 6.45
C TYR A 123 -4.41 13.12 6.02
N GLN A 124 -4.96 14.30 5.78
CA GLN A 124 -6.08 14.49 4.88
C GLN A 124 -5.53 14.78 3.48
N VAL A 125 -6.05 14.11 2.47
CA VAL A 125 -5.64 14.29 1.07
C VAL A 125 -6.87 14.57 0.21
N SER A 126 -6.69 15.41 -0.80
CA SER A 126 -7.71 15.68 -1.81
C SER A 126 -7.36 14.89 -3.06
N VAL A 127 -8.00 13.76 -3.23
CA VAL A 127 -7.84 12.86 -4.38
C VAL A 127 -9.11 12.03 -4.52
N SER A 128 -9.53 11.78 -5.76
CA SER A 128 -10.65 10.89 -6.01
C SER A 128 -10.25 9.44 -5.77
N VAL A 129 -10.94 8.78 -4.85
CA VAL A 129 -10.77 7.34 -4.58
C VAL A 129 -12.14 6.66 -4.49
N ASN A 130 -12.15 5.37 -4.76
CA ASN A 130 -13.32 4.51 -4.69
C ASN A 130 -13.02 3.32 -3.75
N PRO A 131 -14.06 2.61 -3.27
CA PRO A 131 -13.85 1.36 -2.55
C PRO A 131 -12.92 0.43 -3.32
N GLY A 132 -11.91 -0.13 -2.62
CA GLY A 132 -10.83 -0.91 -3.23
C GLY A 132 -9.51 -0.16 -3.37
N ASN A 133 -9.51 1.17 -3.35
CA ASN A 133 -8.27 1.96 -3.29
C ASN A 133 -7.58 1.94 -1.92
N SER A 134 -8.29 1.52 -0.88
CA SER A 134 -7.74 1.37 0.47
C SER A 134 -6.50 0.50 0.49
N GLY A 135 -5.43 0.96 1.11
CA GLY A 135 -4.13 0.30 1.13
C GLY A 135 -3.19 0.72 0.00
N GLY A 136 -3.67 1.53 -0.94
CA GLY A 136 -2.86 2.04 -2.05
C GLY A 136 -1.83 3.07 -1.59
N PRO A 137 -0.68 3.15 -2.30
CA PRO A 137 0.37 4.10 -1.99
C PRO A 137 -0.04 5.51 -2.38
N VAL A 138 0.36 6.48 -1.56
CA VAL A 138 0.31 7.92 -1.88
C VAL A 138 1.76 8.37 -2.07
N LEU A 139 2.07 8.90 -3.23
CA LEU A 139 3.41 9.33 -3.59
C LEU A 139 3.46 10.83 -3.86
N ASN A 140 4.60 11.45 -3.53
CA ASN A 140 4.88 12.82 -3.94
C ASN A 140 5.48 12.86 -5.36
N LYS A 141 5.75 14.06 -5.87
CA LYS A 141 6.30 14.28 -7.21
C LYS A 141 7.68 13.63 -7.45
N ASN A 142 8.42 13.31 -6.39
CA ASN A 142 9.73 12.69 -6.47
C ASN A 142 9.67 11.15 -6.46
N GLY A 143 8.48 10.57 -6.39
CA GLY A 143 8.31 9.12 -6.30
C GLY A 143 8.61 8.56 -4.92
N GLU A 144 8.47 9.37 -3.90
CA GLU A 144 8.56 8.94 -2.50
C GLU A 144 7.16 8.63 -1.99
N ILE A 145 6.98 7.45 -1.39
CA ILE A 145 5.74 7.08 -0.72
C ILE A 145 5.66 7.86 0.59
N ILE A 146 4.63 8.69 0.71
CA ILE A 146 4.38 9.54 1.88
C ILE A 146 3.24 9.02 2.74
N GLY A 147 2.40 8.16 2.19
CA GLY A 147 1.23 7.64 2.90
C GLY A 147 0.59 6.44 2.23
N ILE A 148 -0.42 5.92 2.90
CA ILE A 148 -1.24 4.79 2.48
C ILE A 148 -2.71 5.19 2.61
N ILE A 149 -3.48 5.09 1.52
CA ILE A 149 -4.91 5.38 1.55
C ILE A 149 -5.60 4.51 2.60
N THR A 150 -6.37 5.15 3.47
CA THR A 150 -7.22 4.44 4.44
C THR A 150 -8.67 4.92 4.31
N SER A 151 -9.59 3.98 4.34
CA SER A 151 -11.04 4.25 4.30
C SER A 151 -11.72 3.95 5.62
N LYS A 152 -10.96 3.68 6.70
CA LYS A 152 -11.51 3.28 8.00
C LYS A 152 -12.53 4.28 8.54
N ASN A 153 -12.31 5.56 8.27
CA ASN A 153 -13.19 6.66 8.68
C ASN A 153 -13.84 7.33 7.46
N SER A 154 -14.13 6.55 6.41
CA SER A 154 -14.54 7.13 5.15
C SER A 154 -15.88 7.86 5.25
N ILE A 155 -15.83 9.07 4.80
CA ILE A 155 -16.45 9.48 3.56
C ILE A 155 -17.92 9.80 3.73
N ALA A 156 -18.24 10.44 4.83
CA ALA A 156 -19.21 11.50 4.72
C ALA A 156 -18.44 12.65 4.08
N ASP A 157 -18.86 13.12 2.92
CA ASP A 157 -18.43 14.40 2.33
C ASP A 157 -17.12 14.48 1.53
N GLY A 158 -16.66 13.39 0.89
CA GLY A 158 -15.54 13.48 -0.05
C GLY A 158 -14.16 13.70 0.57
N VAL A 159 -14.01 13.44 1.86
CA VAL A 159 -12.73 13.52 2.56
C VAL A 159 -12.01 12.19 2.53
N VAL A 160 -10.74 12.20 2.14
CA VAL A 160 -9.87 11.02 2.08
C VAL A 160 -8.74 11.17 3.08
N PHE A 161 -8.47 10.12 3.84
CA PHE A 161 -7.34 10.06 4.75
C PHE A 161 -6.27 9.09 4.24
N ALA A 162 -5.01 9.38 4.57
CA ALA A 162 -3.88 8.53 4.31
C ALA A 162 -3.04 8.37 5.57
N ALA A 163 -2.80 7.14 5.99
CA ALA A 163 -1.85 6.87 7.06
C ALA A 163 -0.45 7.33 6.63
N LYS A 164 0.26 8.04 7.50
CA LYS A 164 1.61 8.54 7.19
C LYS A 164 2.59 7.37 7.02
N SER A 165 3.44 7.42 6.01
CA SER A 165 4.40 6.36 5.70
C SER A 165 5.39 6.05 6.83
N LYS A 166 5.70 7.01 7.69
CA LYS A 166 6.53 6.79 8.88
C LYS A 166 5.98 5.73 9.83
N ASN A 167 4.68 5.46 9.80
CA ASN A 167 4.06 4.41 10.61
C ASN A 167 4.53 3.01 10.19
N ILE A 168 4.93 2.81 8.92
CA ILE A 168 5.54 1.55 8.47
C ILE A 168 6.82 1.28 9.26
N TYR A 169 7.69 2.27 9.40
CA TYR A 169 8.93 2.16 10.18
C TYR A 169 8.63 1.83 11.64
N LYS A 170 7.62 2.46 12.24
CA LYS A 170 7.22 2.21 13.64
C LYS A 170 6.73 0.79 13.86
N ILE A 171 5.94 0.23 12.94
CA ILE A 171 5.46 -1.16 13.01
C ILE A 171 6.64 -2.12 12.97
N LEU A 172 7.59 -1.91 12.07
CA LEU A 172 8.77 -2.77 11.93
C LEU A 172 9.71 -2.65 13.13
N GLU A 173 9.88 -1.48 13.70
CA GLU A 173 10.65 -1.28 14.94
C GLU A 173 10.00 -2.00 16.13
N ALA A 174 8.69 -1.89 16.28
CA ALA A 174 7.94 -2.58 17.33
C ALA A 174 8.06 -4.11 17.20
N ALA A 175 8.00 -4.63 15.99
CA ALA A 175 8.19 -6.05 15.71
C ALA A 175 9.60 -6.52 16.14
N LYS A 176 10.65 -5.77 15.80
CA LYS A 176 12.03 -6.08 16.21
C LYS A 176 12.22 -6.09 17.71
N LYS A 177 11.64 -5.12 18.43
CA LYS A 177 11.67 -5.04 19.90
C LYS A 177 10.98 -6.22 20.55
N SER A 178 9.98 -6.82 19.89
CA SER A 178 9.28 -8.02 20.35
C SER A 178 10.00 -9.33 20.00
N GLY A 179 11.21 -9.26 19.45
CA GLY A 179 12.03 -10.43 19.14
C GLY A 179 11.81 -10.99 17.73
N ASP A 180 11.11 -10.27 16.85
CA ASP A 180 10.95 -10.68 15.47
C ASP A 180 12.28 -10.63 14.72
N THR A 181 12.63 -11.72 14.06
CA THR A 181 13.85 -11.88 13.27
C THR A 181 13.65 -11.64 11.78
N THR A 182 12.42 -11.33 11.35
CA THR A 182 12.14 -10.99 9.95
C THR A 182 12.88 -9.72 9.56
N ASN A 183 13.73 -9.85 8.56
CA ASN A 183 14.57 -8.73 8.11
C ASN A 183 13.94 -8.05 6.89
N ILE A 184 13.01 -7.14 7.15
CA ILE A 184 12.41 -6.29 6.12
C ILE A 184 13.28 -5.05 5.92
N LYS A 185 13.77 -4.86 4.70
CA LYS A 185 14.58 -3.71 4.32
C LYS A 185 13.76 -2.78 3.43
N LEU A 186 13.36 -1.63 3.98
CA LEU A 186 12.58 -0.63 3.26
C LEU A 186 13.45 0.12 2.24
N PRO A 187 12.91 0.42 1.04
CA PRO A 187 13.62 1.19 0.04
C PRO A 187 13.80 2.64 0.51
N ASN A 188 15.01 3.16 0.43
CA ASN A 188 15.39 4.48 0.91
C ASN A 188 15.83 5.45 -0.18
N ASN A 189 15.92 5.00 -1.42
CA ASN A 189 16.25 5.82 -2.58
C ASN A 189 15.17 5.68 -3.65
N THR A 190 14.76 6.79 -4.24
CA THR A 190 13.83 6.79 -5.36
C THR A 190 14.55 6.86 -6.70
N GLY A 191 14.22 5.96 -7.62
CA GLY A 191 14.61 6.03 -9.03
C GLY A 191 13.63 6.81 -9.90
N LEU A 192 12.61 7.43 -9.29
CA LEU A 192 11.53 8.12 -10.01
C LEU A 192 11.72 9.64 -10.09
N LYS A 193 12.63 10.19 -9.29
CA LYS A 193 12.90 11.63 -9.27
C LYS A 193 13.34 12.14 -10.65
N GLY A 194 12.73 13.22 -11.11
CA GLY A 194 13.06 13.86 -12.39
C GLY A 194 12.40 13.22 -13.61
N LEU A 195 11.69 12.11 -13.44
CA LEU A 195 10.87 11.51 -14.50
C LEU A 195 9.51 12.20 -14.59
N ASP A 196 8.91 12.19 -15.77
CA ASP A 196 7.51 12.61 -15.90
C ASP A 196 6.56 11.57 -15.27
N ARG A 197 5.31 11.95 -15.04
CA ARG A 197 4.34 11.12 -14.35
C ARG A 197 4.05 9.80 -15.07
N VAL A 198 3.96 9.82 -16.40
CA VAL A 198 3.72 8.59 -17.17
C VAL A 198 4.86 7.61 -16.99
N GLN A 199 6.11 8.09 -17.01
CA GLN A 199 7.29 7.26 -16.77
C GLN A 199 7.34 6.73 -15.35
N GLN A 200 7.00 7.56 -14.36
CA GLN A 200 6.91 7.13 -12.95
C GLN A 200 5.90 6.01 -12.77
N VAL A 201 4.69 6.16 -13.32
CA VAL A 201 3.63 5.14 -13.25
C VAL A 201 4.08 3.84 -13.89
N LYS A 202 4.64 3.89 -15.09
CA LYS A 202 5.12 2.68 -15.80
C LYS A 202 6.18 1.91 -15.02
N LYS A 203 7.04 2.60 -14.27
CA LYS A 203 8.11 1.97 -13.49
C LYS A 203 7.60 1.31 -12.20
N MET A 204 6.49 1.77 -11.64
CA MET A 204 6.04 1.31 -10.34
C MET A 204 4.73 0.51 -10.35
N GLU A 205 3.94 0.55 -11.41
CA GLU A 205 2.62 -0.09 -11.43
C GLU A 205 2.65 -1.60 -11.17
N ASP A 206 3.72 -2.29 -11.56
CA ASP A 206 3.88 -3.72 -11.32
C ASP A 206 4.11 -4.10 -9.85
N PHE A 207 4.39 -3.12 -9.00
CA PHE A 207 4.64 -3.31 -7.56
C PHE A 207 3.45 -2.91 -6.70
N VAL A 208 2.36 -2.50 -7.33
CA VAL A 208 1.06 -2.27 -6.71
C VAL A 208 0.16 -3.46 -6.99
N PHE A 209 -0.44 -4.00 -5.94
CA PHE A 209 -1.19 -5.26 -5.98
C PHE A 209 -2.65 -5.03 -5.63
N MET A 210 -3.52 -5.77 -6.30
CA MET A 210 -4.85 -6.02 -5.79
C MET A 210 -4.75 -7.05 -4.66
N VAL A 211 -5.33 -6.74 -3.51
CA VAL A 211 -5.41 -7.64 -2.35
C VAL A 211 -6.85 -8.16 -2.26
N VAL A 212 -7.01 -9.46 -2.34
CA VAL A 212 -8.34 -10.10 -2.38
C VAL A 212 -8.41 -11.29 -1.43
N GLY A 213 -9.60 -11.57 -0.95
CA GLY A 213 -9.83 -12.70 -0.05
C GLY A 213 -11.30 -12.98 0.24
N ASN A 214 -11.50 -14.05 0.99
CA ASN A 214 -12.82 -14.49 1.47
C ASN A 214 -12.82 -14.61 2.99
#